data_59671976c6b73f0bda9b0927224a938b
#
_entry.id   59671976c6b73f0bda9b0927224a938b
#
_cell.length_a   1.000
_cell.length_b   1.000
_cell.length_c   1.000
_cell.angle_alpha   90.00
_cell.angle_beta   90.00
_cell.angle_gamma   90.00
#
_symmetry.space_group_name_H-M   'P 1'
#
loop_
_entity.id
_entity.type
_entity.pdbx_description
1 polymer ?
#
loop_
_entity_poly.entity_id
_entity_poly.type
_entity_poly.pdbx_seq_one_letter_code
_entity_poly.pdbx_strand_id
1 'polypeptide(L)'
;PYKIQSKLQNIPYFMEHSEQIELTDADQGRKFLTAFYKHPQATETIVLISHFDTVNTEEYGDLEALAFEPEMLTKALHERKDELPDDARIDLESGNYLFGRGTMDMKMGLVLHMSLVEKASEEQWPINLILLTVPDEEVNSSGMRAAVSKLNDLRDQHGLTYKLFLNSEPIFAQQPGDDKYYLYTGSIGKIMPSALFYGMET
;
A
#
# COMPACT_ATOMS: atom_id res chain seq x y z
N PRO A 1 3.31 7.88 -7.95
CA PRO A 1 4.21 6.78 -8.36
C PRO A 1 5.64 7.25 -8.63
N TYR A 2 5.86 8.48 -9.13
CA TYR A 2 7.20 8.96 -9.54
C TYR A 2 8.24 9.00 -8.41
N LYS A 3 7.86 9.37 -7.19
CA LYS A 3 8.75 9.32 -6.02
C LYS A 3 9.14 7.88 -5.65
N ILE A 4 8.20 6.94 -5.81
CA ILE A 4 8.44 5.51 -5.58
C ILE A 4 9.42 5.01 -6.64
N GLN A 5 9.17 5.31 -7.91
CA GLN A 5 10.07 4.99 -9.02
C GLN A 5 11.50 5.49 -8.75
N SER A 6 11.63 6.78 -8.39
CA SER A 6 12.95 7.38 -8.11
C SER A 6 13.69 6.69 -6.94
N LYS A 7 12.97 6.23 -5.91
CA LYS A 7 13.58 5.49 -4.81
C LYS A 7 14.05 4.10 -5.26
N LEU A 8 13.22 3.38 -6.01
CA LEU A 8 13.58 2.06 -6.55
C LEU A 8 14.78 2.12 -7.51
N GLN A 9 14.88 3.17 -8.32
CA GLN A 9 16.01 3.39 -9.22
C GLN A 9 17.36 3.59 -8.51
N ASN A 10 17.37 3.82 -7.21
CA ASN A 10 18.60 3.90 -6.41
C ASN A 10 19.05 2.53 -5.86
N ILE A 11 18.23 1.49 -6.00
CA ILE A 11 18.61 0.12 -5.64
C ILE A 11 19.60 -0.40 -6.69
N PRO A 12 20.77 -0.96 -6.29
CA PRO A 12 21.82 -1.39 -7.23
C PRO A 12 21.31 -2.27 -8.38
N TYR A 13 20.45 -3.24 -8.09
CA TYR A 13 19.84 -4.08 -9.11
C TYR A 13 19.10 -3.27 -10.18
N PHE A 14 18.28 -2.29 -9.79
CA PHE A 14 17.51 -1.48 -10.72
C PHE A 14 18.34 -0.37 -11.39
N MET A 15 19.50 -0.01 -10.84
CA MET A 15 20.46 0.85 -11.56
C MET A 15 21.00 0.14 -12.79
N GLU A 16 21.19 -1.18 -12.71
CA GLU A 16 21.68 -2.02 -13.82
C GLU A 16 20.55 -2.52 -14.74
N HIS A 17 19.32 -2.57 -14.22
CA HIS A 17 18.11 -3.11 -14.89
C HIS A 17 16.97 -2.11 -14.84
N SER A 18 17.20 -0.90 -15.34
CA SER A 18 16.21 0.19 -15.27
C SER A 18 14.91 -0.11 -16.04
N GLU A 19 14.97 -0.96 -17.05
CA GLU A 19 13.84 -1.45 -17.82
C GLU A 19 12.88 -2.33 -17.01
N GLN A 20 13.32 -2.82 -15.85
CA GLN A 20 12.49 -3.61 -14.94
C GLN A 20 11.57 -2.74 -14.06
N ILE A 21 11.69 -1.41 -14.12
CA ILE A 21 10.75 -0.50 -13.47
C ILE A 21 9.90 0.19 -14.53
N GLU A 22 8.60 -0.02 -14.46
CA GLU A 22 7.67 0.53 -15.46
C GLU A 22 6.51 1.28 -14.80
N LEU A 23 6.18 2.43 -15.38
CA LEU A 23 4.96 3.18 -15.10
C LEU A 23 3.97 2.95 -16.23
N THR A 24 2.87 2.29 -15.93
CA THR A 24 1.83 1.95 -16.91
C THR A 24 0.56 2.76 -16.66
N ASP A 25 -0.09 3.19 -17.73
CA ASP A 25 -1.33 3.95 -17.62
C ASP A 25 -2.47 3.07 -17.05
N ALA A 26 -3.20 3.62 -16.11
CA ALA A 26 -4.43 3.05 -15.58
C ALA A 26 -5.64 3.72 -16.25
N ASP A 27 -6.30 4.64 -15.55
CA ASP A 27 -7.37 5.47 -16.09
C ASP A 27 -7.24 6.92 -15.63
N GLN A 28 -7.96 7.85 -16.25
CA GLN A 28 -8.01 9.27 -15.88
C GLN A 28 -6.62 9.91 -15.69
N GLY A 29 -5.63 9.47 -16.48
CA GLY A 29 -4.25 9.97 -16.39
C GLY A 29 -3.45 9.45 -15.20
N ARG A 30 -4.00 8.53 -14.42
CA ARG A 30 -3.28 7.86 -13.32
C ARG A 30 -2.39 6.75 -13.86
N LYS A 31 -1.32 6.45 -13.12
CA LYS A 31 -0.39 5.38 -13.46
C LYS A 31 -0.18 4.46 -12.27
N PHE A 32 -0.06 3.16 -12.51
CA PHE A 32 0.49 2.22 -11.56
C PHE A 32 1.96 1.94 -11.88
N LEU A 33 2.66 1.37 -10.92
CA LEU A 33 4.07 1.03 -11.05
C LEU A 33 4.27 -0.46 -10.84
N THR A 34 5.08 -1.07 -11.71
CA THR A 34 5.67 -2.39 -11.50
C THR A 34 7.18 -2.27 -11.38
N ALA A 35 7.80 -3.01 -10.43
CA ALA A 35 9.23 -3.20 -10.36
C ALA A 35 9.54 -4.68 -10.23
N PHE A 36 10.28 -5.22 -11.17
CA PHE A 36 10.48 -6.65 -11.32
C PHE A 36 11.92 -7.06 -11.00
N TYR A 37 12.14 -7.65 -9.82
CA TYR A 37 13.35 -8.41 -9.55
C TYR A 37 13.23 -9.78 -10.20
N LYS A 38 14.04 -10.02 -11.22
CA LYS A 38 14.06 -11.25 -12.01
C LYS A 38 15.32 -12.06 -11.72
N HIS A 39 15.17 -13.19 -11.04
CA HIS A 39 16.29 -14.12 -10.88
C HIS A 39 16.48 -14.94 -12.18
N PRO A 40 17.73 -15.11 -12.68
CA PRO A 40 17.98 -15.71 -14.01
C PRO A 40 17.42 -17.11 -14.22
N GLN A 41 17.29 -17.89 -13.15
CA GLN A 41 16.87 -19.30 -13.21
C GLN A 41 15.48 -19.55 -12.63
N ALA A 42 14.81 -18.51 -12.11
CA ALA A 42 13.50 -18.67 -11.49
C ALA A 42 12.37 -18.45 -12.49
N THR A 43 11.33 -19.27 -12.39
CA THR A 43 10.02 -19.04 -12.99
C THR A 43 8.96 -18.73 -11.93
N GLU A 44 9.15 -19.23 -10.71
CA GLU A 44 8.26 -18.95 -9.58
C GLU A 44 8.34 -17.49 -9.17
N THR A 45 7.18 -16.88 -8.99
CA THR A 45 7.05 -15.44 -8.80
C THR A 45 6.07 -15.13 -7.68
N ILE A 46 6.48 -14.25 -6.77
CA ILE A 46 5.60 -13.63 -5.78
C ILE A 46 5.29 -12.19 -6.23
N VAL A 47 4.03 -11.81 -6.19
CA VAL A 47 3.57 -10.45 -6.44
C VAL A 47 3.29 -9.76 -5.12
N LEU A 48 3.98 -8.65 -4.88
CA LEU A 48 3.85 -7.80 -3.70
C LEU A 48 2.93 -6.64 -4.07
N ILE A 49 1.69 -6.67 -3.57
CA ILE A 49 0.66 -5.70 -3.93
C ILE A 49 0.59 -4.61 -2.87
N SER A 50 0.50 -3.37 -3.31
CA SER A 50 0.28 -2.20 -2.47
C SER A 50 -0.45 -1.11 -3.25
N HIS A 51 -1.00 -0.12 -2.52
CA HIS A 51 -1.50 1.12 -3.11
C HIS A 51 -0.75 2.32 -2.54
N PHE A 52 -0.91 3.49 -3.17
CA PHE A 52 -0.25 4.71 -2.74
C PHE A 52 -1.20 5.92 -2.62
N ASP A 53 -2.46 5.74 -2.96
CA ASP A 53 -3.52 6.72 -2.66
C ASP A 53 -3.96 6.59 -1.19
N THR A 54 -4.79 7.49 -0.77
CA THR A 54 -5.34 7.56 0.59
C THR A 54 -6.75 8.11 0.52
N VAL A 55 -7.57 7.82 1.51
CA VAL A 55 -8.83 8.54 1.74
C VAL A 55 -8.54 10.02 2.05
N ASN A 56 -9.60 10.84 2.14
CA ASN A 56 -9.49 12.26 2.43
C ASN A 56 -8.94 12.53 3.85
N THR A 57 -8.75 13.81 4.17
CA THR A 57 -8.14 14.28 5.42
C THR A 57 -9.08 15.15 6.26
N GLU A 58 -10.34 15.22 5.90
CA GLU A 58 -11.34 16.07 6.56
C GLU A 58 -11.49 15.79 8.07
N GLU A 59 -11.29 14.53 8.48
CA GLU A 59 -11.34 14.12 9.88
C GLU A 59 -10.24 14.69 10.76
N TYR A 60 -9.16 15.23 10.17
CA TYR A 60 -8.11 15.93 10.92
C TYR A 60 -8.53 17.33 11.36
N GLY A 61 -9.66 17.85 10.88
CA GLY A 61 -10.19 19.14 11.26
C GLY A 61 -9.19 20.28 11.05
N ASP A 62 -8.88 21.03 12.08
CA ASP A 62 -7.91 22.14 12.01
C ASP A 62 -6.44 21.70 11.87
N LEU A 63 -6.13 20.39 12.05
CA LEU A 63 -4.83 19.80 11.76
C LEU A 63 -4.73 19.22 10.34
N GLU A 64 -5.74 19.40 9.49
CA GLU A 64 -5.78 18.82 8.14
C GLU A 64 -4.54 19.16 7.31
N ALA A 65 -4.04 20.38 7.40
CA ALA A 65 -2.84 20.80 6.70
C ALA A 65 -1.57 20.00 7.10
N LEU A 66 -1.59 19.33 8.24
CA LEU A 66 -0.51 18.52 8.77
C LEU A 66 -0.70 17.02 8.51
N ALA A 67 -1.81 16.60 7.93
CA ALA A 67 -2.18 15.19 7.78
C ALA A 67 -1.09 14.36 7.07
N PHE A 68 -0.33 14.97 6.15
CA PHE A 68 0.77 14.33 5.42
C PHE A 68 2.16 14.75 5.91
N GLU A 69 2.25 15.44 7.05
CA GLU A 69 3.49 15.92 7.66
C GLU A 69 3.69 15.27 9.04
N PRO A 70 4.10 13.99 9.10
CA PRO A 70 4.06 13.19 10.33
C PRO A 70 4.79 13.81 11.52
N GLU A 71 5.96 14.43 11.29
CA GLU A 71 6.72 15.08 12.36
C GLU A 71 5.99 16.29 12.94
N MET A 72 5.40 17.12 12.07
CA MET A 72 4.66 18.30 12.48
C MET A 72 3.34 17.93 13.13
N LEU A 73 2.65 16.93 12.58
CA LEU A 73 1.41 16.42 13.15
C LEU A 73 1.65 15.83 14.54
N THR A 74 2.66 14.98 14.71
CA THR A 74 3.01 14.39 16.02
C THR A 74 3.28 15.47 17.06
N LYS A 75 4.00 16.53 16.68
CA LYS A 75 4.23 17.67 17.57
C LYS A 75 2.93 18.38 17.95
N ALA A 76 2.07 18.67 16.99
CA ALA A 76 0.78 19.32 17.24
C ALA A 76 -0.14 18.45 18.13
N LEU A 77 -0.11 17.12 17.96
CA LEU A 77 -0.84 16.18 18.81
C LEU A 77 -0.32 16.20 20.26
N HIS A 78 0.99 16.30 20.46
CA HIS A 78 1.54 16.45 21.82
C HIS A 78 1.07 17.72 22.55
N GLU A 79 0.86 18.81 21.79
CA GLU A 79 0.33 20.07 22.35
C GLU A 79 -1.16 19.95 22.75
N ARG A 80 -1.88 18.95 22.21
CA ARG A 80 -3.31 18.68 22.43
C ARG A 80 -3.58 17.29 23.01
N LYS A 81 -2.62 16.68 23.65
CA LYS A 81 -2.72 15.29 24.10
C LYS A 81 -3.91 15.01 25.03
N ASP A 82 -4.36 16.00 25.78
CA ASP A 82 -5.49 15.87 26.70
C ASP A 82 -6.85 15.86 25.96
N GLU A 83 -6.88 16.19 24.67
CA GLU A 83 -8.06 16.12 23.78
C GLU A 83 -8.16 14.75 23.08
N LEU A 84 -7.10 13.93 23.14
CA LEU A 84 -7.06 12.65 22.45
C LEU A 84 -7.74 11.54 23.26
N PRO A 85 -8.32 10.54 22.56
CA PRO A 85 -8.71 9.28 23.18
C PRO A 85 -7.54 8.63 23.92
N ASP A 86 -7.82 7.90 24.99
CA ASP A 86 -6.80 7.29 25.85
C ASP A 86 -5.79 6.43 25.07
N ASP A 87 -6.26 5.59 24.15
CA ASP A 87 -5.41 4.72 23.33
C ASP A 87 -4.45 5.54 22.45
N ALA A 88 -4.95 6.56 21.77
CA ALA A 88 -4.14 7.44 20.94
C ALA A 88 -3.11 8.24 21.77
N ARG A 89 -3.49 8.64 22.98
CA ARG A 89 -2.58 9.33 23.90
C ARG A 89 -1.47 8.40 24.37
N ILE A 90 -1.78 7.15 24.73
CA ILE A 90 -0.79 6.14 25.10
C ILE A 90 0.20 5.91 23.97
N ASP A 91 -0.29 5.72 22.77
CA ASP A 91 0.53 5.53 21.58
C ASP A 91 1.46 6.74 21.32
N LEU A 92 0.90 7.94 21.39
CA LEU A 92 1.66 9.20 21.24
C LEU A 92 2.77 9.34 22.28
N GLU A 93 2.45 9.11 23.57
CA GLU A 93 3.40 9.24 24.69
C GLU A 93 4.47 8.15 24.68
N SER A 94 4.21 6.99 24.07
CA SER A 94 5.19 5.91 23.92
C SER A 94 6.35 6.29 23.00
N GLY A 95 6.15 7.21 22.06
CA GLY A 95 7.14 7.60 21.05
C GLY A 95 7.44 6.54 19.98
N ASN A 96 6.66 5.45 19.95
CA ASN A 96 6.89 4.33 19.04
C ASN A 96 6.02 4.37 17.79
N TYR A 97 5.16 5.39 17.66
CA TYR A 97 4.20 5.50 16.57
C TYR A 97 4.44 6.74 15.72
N LEU A 98 4.21 6.61 14.43
CA LEU A 98 4.24 7.68 13.46
C LEU A 98 2.80 8.03 13.07
N PHE A 99 2.38 9.25 13.39
CA PHE A 99 1.03 9.74 13.09
C PHE A 99 1.00 10.41 11.72
N GLY A 100 -0.01 10.09 10.91
CA GLY A 100 -0.22 10.74 9.62
C GLY A 100 -1.09 9.92 8.67
N ARG A 101 -1.75 10.61 7.75
CA ARG A 101 -2.55 9.98 6.71
C ARG A 101 -1.67 9.10 5.80
N GLY A 102 -2.09 7.86 5.62
CA GLY A 102 -1.42 6.89 4.77
C GLY A 102 -0.13 6.31 5.35
N THR A 103 0.25 6.62 6.60
CA THR A 103 1.41 6.00 7.25
C THR A 103 1.20 4.51 7.45
N MET A 104 0.05 4.13 7.98
CA MET A 104 -0.36 2.76 8.22
C MET A 104 -1.03 2.16 6.97
N ASP A 105 -1.99 2.86 6.40
CA ASP A 105 -2.76 2.48 5.22
C ASP A 105 -2.36 3.34 4.01
N MET A 106 -1.52 2.78 3.05
CA MET A 106 -0.73 1.57 3.35
C MET A 106 0.76 1.79 3.04
N LYS A 107 1.31 3.01 3.30
CA LYS A 107 2.72 3.28 2.98
C LYS A 107 3.70 2.42 3.77
N MET A 108 3.34 1.97 4.98
CA MET A 108 4.15 1.02 5.73
C MET A 108 4.33 -0.29 4.97
N GLY A 109 3.23 -0.87 4.48
CA GLY A 109 3.27 -2.09 3.67
C GLY A 109 4.03 -1.90 2.36
N LEU A 110 3.85 -0.75 1.70
CA LEU A 110 4.60 -0.42 0.49
C LEU A 110 6.12 -0.36 0.75
N VAL A 111 6.55 0.30 1.83
CA VAL A 111 7.98 0.39 2.19
C VAL A 111 8.54 -0.98 2.52
N LEU A 112 7.80 -1.82 3.25
CA LEU A 112 8.17 -3.20 3.51
C LEU A 112 8.39 -3.98 2.20
N HIS A 113 7.48 -3.85 1.24
CA HIS A 113 7.62 -4.50 -0.07
C HIS A 113 8.85 -3.99 -0.85
N MET A 114 9.12 -2.69 -0.81
CA MET A 114 10.33 -2.12 -1.44
C MET A 114 11.60 -2.70 -0.81
N SER A 115 11.65 -2.78 0.53
CA SER A 115 12.79 -3.36 1.26
C SER A 115 12.96 -4.85 0.97
N LEU A 116 11.86 -5.60 0.78
CA LEU A 116 11.93 -7.01 0.39
C LEU A 116 12.54 -7.19 -1.00
N VAL A 117 12.15 -6.35 -1.97
CA VAL A 117 12.72 -6.40 -3.33
C VAL A 117 14.19 -6.03 -3.32
N GLU A 118 14.59 -4.98 -2.56
CA GLU A 118 15.98 -4.60 -2.37
C GLU A 118 16.80 -5.76 -1.79
N LYS A 119 16.36 -6.29 -0.66
CA LYS A 119 17.03 -7.41 0.02
C LYS A 119 17.11 -8.66 -0.86
N ALA A 120 16.04 -9.01 -1.57
CA ALA A 120 16.04 -10.16 -2.47
C ALA A 120 17.06 -9.99 -3.60
N SER A 121 17.21 -8.77 -4.13
CA SER A 121 18.19 -8.48 -5.18
C SER A 121 19.63 -8.51 -4.67
N GLU A 122 19.88 -8.02 -3.46
CA GLU A 122 21.21 -8.05 -2.83
C GLU A 122 21.65 -9.47 -2.45
N GLU A 123 20.73 -10.24 -1.86
CA GLU A 123 21.00 -11.62 -1.42
C GLU A 123 20.79 -12.66 -2.54
N GLN A 124 20.39 -12.22 -3.73
CA GLN A 124 20.15 -13.08 -4.90
C GLN A 124 19.16 -14.23 -4.60
N TRP A 125 18.02 -13.91 -4.01
CA TRP A 125 17.00 -14.91 -3.70
C TRP A 125 16.56 -15.65 -4.96
N PRO A 126 16.48 -17.01 -4.93
CA PRO A 126 16.21 -17.84 -6.10
C PRO A 126 14.69 -17.83 -6.46
N ILE A 127 14.09 -16.68 -6.50
CA ILE A 127 12.68 -16.43 -6.81
C ILE A 127 12.52 -15.08 -7.50
N ASN A 128 11.48 -14.91 -8.28
CA ASN A 128 11.11 -13.62 -8.84
C ASN A 128 10.19 -12.85 -7.89
N LEU A 129 10.40 -11.54 -7.77
CA LEU A 129 9.50 -10.64 -7.06
C LEU A 129 9.00 -9.55 -8.01
N ILE A 130 7.69 -9.32 -8.03
CA ILE A 130 7.09 -8.16 -8.68
C ILE A 130 6.48 -7.27 -7.60
N LEU A 131 7.06 -6.09 -7.38
CA LEU A 131 6.38 -5.02 -6.66
C LEU A 131 5.35 -4.40 -7.61
N LEU A 132 4.09 -4.46 -7.23
CA LEU A 132 2.99 -3.80 -7.90
C LEU A 132 2.38 -2.78 -6.94
N THR A 133 2.42 -1.49 -7.30
CA THR A 133 1.75 -0.47 -6.49
C THR A 133 0.83 0.38 -7.36
N VAL A 134 -0.41 0.52 -6.91
CA VAL A 134 -1.52 1.02 -7.70
C VAL A 134 -2.14 2.29 -7.12
N PRO A 135 -2.78 3.14 -7.93
CA PRO A 135 -3.66 4.21 -7.48
C PRO A 135 -5.10 3.71 -7.32
N ASP A 136 -5.93 4.53 -6.66
CA ASP A 136 -7.39 4.42 -6.64
C ASP A 136 -7.93 3.15 -5.95
N GLU A 137 -7.17 2.61 -5.00
CA GLU A 137 -7.62 1.47 -4.21
C GLU A 137 -8.81 1.85 -3.32
N GLU A 138 -8.71 2.98 -2.67
CA GLU A 138 -9.64 3.53 -1.68
C GLU A 138 -11.03 3.89 -2.25
N VAL A 139 -11.18 3.94 -3.57
CA VAL A 139 -12.42 4.37 -4.21
C VAL A 139 -12.96 3.34 -5.18
N ASN A 140 -12.21 3.02 -6.25
CA ASN A 140 -12.74 2.28 -7.40
C ASN A 140 -11.80 1.17 -7.90
N SER A 141 -10.61 1.04 -7.32
CA SER A 141 -9.58 0.04 -7.67
C SER A 141 -9.23 -0.01 -9.17
N SER A 142 -9.32 1.14 -9.86
CA SER A 142 -9.06 1.21 -11.29
C SER A 142 -7.62 0.85 -11.64
N GLY A 143 -6.67 1.23 -10.76
CA GLY A 143 -5.27 0.86 -10.90
C GLY A 143 -5.05 -0.64 -10.89
N MET A 144 -5.67 -1.36 -9.95
CA MET A 144 -5.54 -2.82 -9.88
C MET A 144 -6.22 -3.51 -11.07
N ARG A 145 -7.39 -3.04 -11.51
CA ARG A 145 -8.05 -3.59 -12.70
C ARG A 145 -7.19 -3.46 -13.95
N ALA A 146 -6.49 -2.33 -14.14
CA ALA A 146 -5.55 -2.15 -15.24
C ALA A 146 -4.31 -3.04 -15.09
N ALA A 147 -3.81 -3.21 -13.86
CA ALA A 147 -2.62 -4.00 -13.58
C ALA A 147 -2.78 -5.50 -13.86
N VAL A 148 -4.01 -6.04 -13.83
CA VAL A 148 -4.26 -7.46 -14.17
C VAL A 148 -3.79 -7.78 -15.58
N SER A 149 -4.04 -6.92 -16.56
CA SER A 149 -3.56 -7.11 -17.93
C SER A 149 -2.03 -7.13 -17.96
N LYS A 150 -1.38 -6.16 -17.31
CA LYS A 150 0.08 -6.09 -17.22
C LYS A 150 0.71 -7.34 -16.59
N LEU A 151 0.10 -7.86 -15.52
CA LEU A 151 0.59 -9.12 -14.90
C LEU A 151 0.48 -10.30 -15.86
N ASN A 152 -0.60 -10.39 -16.65
CA ASN A 152 -0.71 -11.42 -17.69
C ASN A 152 0.38 -11.28 -18.76
N ASP A 153 0.63 -10.05 -19.23
CA ASP A 153 1.68 -9.78 -20.22
C ASP A 153 3.07 -10.18 -19.69
N LEU A 154 3.39 -9.83 -18.44
CA LEU A 154 4.64 -10.23 -17.79
C LEU A 154 4.77 -11.75 -17.65
N ARG A 155 3.67 -12.43 -17.26
CA ARG A 155 3.64 -13.88 -17.18
C ARG A 155 3.99 -14.50 -18.52
N ASP A 156 3.35 -14.07 -19.60
CA ASP A 156 3.48 -14.66 -20.92
C ASP A 156 4.85 -14.31 -21.53
N GLN A 157 5.33 -13.09 -21.33
CA GLN A 157 6.63 -12.63 -21.83
C GLN A 157 7.82 -13.35 -21.16
N HIS A 158 7.73 -13.62 -19.87
CA HIS A 158 8.83 -14.15 -19.07
C HIS A 158 8.63 -15.61 -18.62
N GLY A 159 7.52 -16.25 -18.98
CA GLY A 159 7.20 -17.62 -18.57
C GLY A 159 7.02 -17.75 -17.05
N LEU A 160 6.38 -16.78 -16.40
CA LEU A 160 6.26 -16.73 -14.95
C LEU A 160 5.17 -17.67 -14.44
N THR A 161 5.39 -18.22 -13.25
CA THR A 161 4.41 -18.96 -12.47
C THR A 161 4.12 -18.19 -11.19
N TYR A 162 3.00 -17.49 -11.13
CA TYR A 162 2.56 -16.79 -9.93
C TYR A 162 2.18 -17.78 -8.83
N LYS A 163 2.92 -17.77 -7.72
CA LYS A 163 2.72 -18.66 -6.57
C LYS A 163 1.92 -17.99 -5.47
N LEU A 164 2.10 -16.68 -5.30
CA LEU A 164 1.54 -15.96 -4.19
C LEU A 164 1.36 -14.49 -4.55
N PHE A 165 0.27 -13.92 -4.07
CA PHE A 165 0.00 -12.49 -4.07
C PHE A 165 -0.05 -12.05 -2.60
N LEU A 166 0.87 -11.18 -2.20
CA LEU A 166 0.94 -10.62 -0.86
C LEU A 166 0.46 -9.19 -0.86
N ASN A 167 -0.54 -8.90 -0.05
CA ASN A 167 -1.00 -7.55 0.24
C ASN A 167 -0.67 -7.23 1.69
N SER A 168 0.03 -6.13 1.95
CA SER A 168 0.48 -5.72 3.28
C SER A 168 -0.36 -4.54 3.81
N GLU A 169 -1.68 -4.69 3.71
CA GLU A 169 -2.65 -3.79 4.34
C GLU A 169 -2.53 -3.82 5.87
N PRO A 170 -2.97 -2.76 6.56
CA PRO A 170 -2.99 -2.74 8.02
C PRO A 170 -3.89 -3.83 8.60
N ILE A 171 -3.49 -4.34 9.77
CA ILE A 171 -4.27 -5.30 10.52
C ILE A 171 -4.91 -4.56 11.69
N PHE A 172 -6.22 -4.72 11.81
CA PHE A 172 -7.01 -4.18 12.92
C PHE A 172 -7.51 -5.31 13.82
N ALA A 173 -7.64 -5.00 15.11
CA ALA A 173 -8.30 -5.88 16.05
C ALA A 173 -9.72 -6.20 15.58
N GLN A 174 -10.13 -7.47 15.60
CA GLN A 174 -11.45 -7.89 15.14
C GLN A 174 -12.56 -7.57 16.14
N GLN A 175 -12.18 -7.40 17.39
CA GLN A 175 -13.06 -7.01 18.50
C GLN A 175 -12.26 -6.30 19.60
N PRO A 176 -12.89 -5.49 20.44
CA PRO A 176 -12.21 -4.82 21.54
C PRO A 176 -11.48 -5.81 22.46
N GLY A 177 -10.19 -5.52 22.74
CA GLY A 177 -9.34 -6.37 23.58
C GLY A 177 -8.74 -7.59 22.88
N ASP A 178 -8.87 -7.70 21.56
CA ASP A 178 -8.21 -8.74 20.78
C ASP A 178 -6.76 -8.31 20.47
N ASP A 179 -5.81 -9.09 20.96
CA ASP A 179 -4.36 -8.89 20.80
C ASP A 179 -3.73 -9.78 19.72
N LYS A 180 -4.57 -10.50 18.93
CA LYS A 180 -4.07 -11.40 17.89
C LYS A 180 -3.72 -10.68 16.60
N TYR A 181 -2.74 -11.26 15.92
CA TYR A 181 -2.42 -10.92 14.54
C TYR A 181 -3.17 -11.87 13.59
N TYR A 182 -3.67 -11.33 12.49
CA TYR A 182 -4.46 -12.06 11.51
C TYR A 182 -3.74 -12.12 10.17
N LEU A 183 -3.75 -13.30 9.58
CA LEU A 183 -3.36 -13.51 8.19
C LEU A 183 -4.61 -13.91 7.40
N TYR A 184 -4.98 -13.09 6.43
CA TYR A 184 -6.11 -13.37 5.55
C TYR A 184 -5.63 -14.17 4.35
N THR A 185 -6.20 -15.35 4.13
CA THR A 185 -5.82 -16.26 3.05
C THR A 185 -6.83 -16.29 1.90
N GLY A 186 -7.81 -15.41 1.93
CA GLY A 186 -8.83 -15.28 0.92
C GLY A 186 -9.87 -14.23 1.28
N SER A 187 -10.74 -13.92 0.34
CA SER A 187 -11.86 -13.01 0.53
C SER A 187 -13.15 -13.62 -0.01
N ILE A 188 -14.26 -13.25 0.57
CA ILE A 188 -15.60 -13.45 0.01
C ILE A 188 -15.99 -12.22 -0.81
N GLY A 189 -16.91 -12.38 -1.74
CA GLY A 189 -17.43 -11.26 -2.53
C GLY A 189 -18.00 -10.15 -1.62
N LYS A 190 -17.84 -8.91 -2.01
CA LYS A 190 -18.40 -7.73 -1.34
C LYS A 190 -19.62 -7.24 -2.10
N ILE A 191 -20.76 -7.09 -1.39
CA ILE A 191 -21.96 -6.44 -1.88
C ILE A 191 -22.23 -5.24 -0.99
N MET A 192 -22.40 -4.06 -1.59
CA MET A 192 -22.74 -2.82 -0.89
C MET A 192 -24.13 -2.35 -1.33
N PRO A 193 -25.22 -2.90 -0.77
CA PRO A 193 -26.56 -2.44 -1.09
C PRO A 193 -26.80 -1.04 -0.52
N SER A 194 -27.42 -0.17 -1.31
CA SER A 194 -27.85 1.15 -0.87
C SER A 194 -29.37 1.24 -0.98
N ALA A 195 -30.02 1.81 0.04
CA ALA A 195 -31.45 2.08 0.03
C ALA A 195 -31.72 3.52 0.44
N LEU A 196 -32.52 4.21 -0.37
CA LEU A 196 -33.03 5.54 -0.06
C LEU A 196 -34.49 5.44 0.36
N PHE A 197 -34.81 5.90 1.57
CA PHE A 197 -36.17 6.02 2.05
C PHE A 197 -36.58 7.48 1.98
N TYR A 198 -37.63 7.76 1.21
CA TYR A 198 -38.17 9.10 1.06
C TYR A 198 -39.60 9.13 1.62
N GLY A 199 -39.88 10.09 2.54
CA GLY A 199 -41.20 10.33 3.08
C GLY A 199 -41.62 11.80 2.85
N MET A 200 -42.91 12.04 2.56
CA MET A 200 -43.46 13.40 2.58
C MET A 200 -44.11 13.61 3.93
N GLU A 201 -43.93 14.81 4.49
CA GLU A 201 -44.73 15.26 5.63
C GLU A 201 -46.18 15.37 5.19
N THR A 202 -47.11 14.83 5.98
CA THR A 202 -48.55 14.91 5.79
C THR A 202 -49.14 16.07 6.58
#